data_628f38f9c132607542ff1dda256c1e07
#
_entry.id   628f38f9c132607542ff1dda256c1e07
#
_cell.length_a   1.000
_cell.length_b   1.000
_cell.length_c   1.000
_cell.angle_alpha   90.00
_cell.angle_beta   90.00
_cell.angle_gamma   90.00
#
_symmetry.space_group_name_H-M   'P 1'
#
loop_
_entity.id
_entity.type
_entity.pdbx_description
1 polymer ?
#
loop_
_entity_poly.entity_id
_entity_poly.type
_entity_poly.pdbx_seq_one_letter_code
_entity_poly.pdbx_strand_id
1 'polypeptide(L)'
;MGIRKKCLIITLLCFSSLMYASEFMFKHLEVKDGLSNNQVLDIFKDSEGFMWFATASGLNRYDGCQMTLFRSYNADPASLPDNYIKSIQEDYKGNLWILTGVGYAIYNSESETFNREVHAWLCEVGIDGTPALVYIDHNKNMWFY
;
A
#
# COMPACT_ATOMS: atom_id res chain seq x y z
N MET A 1 23.95 -10.00 -57.38
CA MET A 1 24.32 -9.98 -55.96
C MET A 1 23.91 -8.70 -55.18
N GLY A 2 23.10 -7.79 -55.77
CA GLY A 2 22.71 -6.52 -55.15
C GLY A 2 21.35 -6.48 -54.44
N ILE A 3 20.36 -7.24 -54.90
CA ILE A 3 18.96 -7.16 -54.39
C ILE A 3 18.81 -7.81 -53.03
N ARG A 4 19.43 -8.95 -52.77
CA ARG A 4 19.38 -9.65 -51.49
C ARG A 4 19.98 -8.85 -50.33
N LYS A 5 21.08 -8.09 -50.59
CA LYS A 5 21.69 -7.22 -49.58
C LYS A 5 20.81 -5.99 -49.24
N LYS A 6 20.12 -5.43 -50.25
CA LYS A 6 19.19 -4.30 -50.05
C LYS A 6 17.95 -4.69 -49.24
N CYS A 7 17.36 -5.87 -49.48
CA CYS A 7 16.26 -6.40 -48.70
C CYS A 7 16.66 -6.65 -47.22
N LEU A 8 17.86 -7.17 -46.96
CA LEU A 8 18.36 -7.43 -45.62
C LEU A 8 18.56 -6.13 -44.82
N ILE A 9 19.05 -5.08 -45.46
CA ILE A 9 19.24 -3.77 -44.83
C ILE A 9 17.88 -3.11 -44.50
N ILE A 10 16.90 -3.22 -45.38
CA ILE A 10 15.53 -2.69 -45.14
C ILE A 10 14.83 -3.44 -44.00
N THR A 11 14.98 -4.77 -43.91
CA THR A 11 14.42 -5.55 -42.78
C THR A 11 15.09 -5.20 -41.46
N LEU A 12 16.41 -4.95 -41.47
CA LEU A 12 17.13 -4.56 -40.25
C LEU A 12 16.74 -3.14 -39.80
N LEU A 13 16.49 -2.20 -40.72
CA LEU A 13 16.01 -0.85 -40.44
C LEU A 13 14.55 -0.84 -39.92
N CYS A 14 13.67 -1.73 -40.41
CA CYS A 14 12.32 -1.86 -39.90
C CYS A 14 12.30 -2.48 -38.50
N PHE A 15 13.26 -3.31 -38.13
CA PHE A 15 13.32 -3.92 -36.78
C PHE A 15 13.79 -2.92 -35.71
N SER A 16 14.57 -1.91 -36.07
CA SER A 16 15.04 -0.87 -35.13
C SER A 16 13.97 0.16 -34.75
N SER A 17 12.86 0.26 -35.49
CA SER A 17 11.76 1.19 -35.20
C SER A 17 10.73 0.63 -34.22
N LEU A 18 10.90 -0.62 -33.72
CA LEU A 18 10.00 -1.26 -32.75
C LEU A 18 10.47 -1.12 -31.30
N MET A 19 11.54 -0.38 -31.04
CA MET A 19 11.89 -0.01 -29.68
C MET A 19 11.01 1.15 -29.21
N TYR A 20 9.80 0.83 -28.75
CA TYR A 20 9.00 1.78 -27.98
C TYR A 20 9.74 2.04 -26.67
N ALA A 21 10.32 3.22 -26.55
CA ALA A 21 10.71 3.73 -25.25
C ALA A 21 9.42 3.90 -24.43
N SER A 22 9.24 3.12 -23.37
CA SER A 22 8.15 3.36 -22.44
C SER A 22 8.44 4.69 -21.74
N GLU A 23 7.66 5.70 -22.05
CA GLU A 23 7.72 6.98 -21.37
C GLU A 23 7.16 6.78 -19.96
N PHE A 24 8.00 6.87 -18.94
CA PHE A 24 7.55 6.80 -17.55
C PHE A 24 6.83 8.11 -17.22
N MET A 25 5.51 8.05 -17.10
CA MET A 25 4.73 9.17 -16.59
C MET A 25 4.75 9.15 -15.06
N PHE A 26 5.36 10.16 -14.46
CA PHE A 26 5.32 10.37 -13.02
C PHE A 26 4.11 11.22 -12.68
N LYS A 27 3.27 10.75 -11.75
CA LYS A 27 2.18 11.52 -11.15
C LYS A 27 2.62 11.97 -9.77
N HIS A 28 2.63 13.27 -9.55
CA HIS A 28 2.87 13.85 -8.24
C HIS A 28 1.54 13.90 -7.47
N LEU A 29 1.52 13.36 -6.23
CA LEU A 29 0.36 13.37 -5.36
C LEU A 29 0.64 14.25 -4.14
N GLU A 30 -0.23 15.23 -3.93
CA GLU A 30 -0.14 16.21 -2.84
C GLU A 30 -1.46 16.33 -2.09
N VAL A 31 -1.48 17.16 -1.04
CA VAL A 31 -2.70 17.51 -0.29
C VAL A 31 -3.80 18.05 -1.21
N LYS A 32 -3.45 18.82 -2.26
CA LYS A 32 -4.43 19.30 -3.25
C LYS A 32 -5.11 18.18 -4.05
N ASP A 33 -4.47 17.00 -4.14
CA ASP A 33 -4.97 15.81 -4.83
C ASP A 33 -5.70 14.84 -3.89
N GLY A 34 -5.92 15.26 -2.62
CA GLY A 34 -6.67 14.51 -1.61
C GLY A 34 -5.81 13.80 -0.56
N LEU A 35 -4.47 13.90 -0.61
CA LEU A 35 -3.60 13.34 0.41
C LEU A 35 -3.81 14.06 1.74
N SER A 36 -3.86 13.32 2.84
CA SER A 36 -4.13 13.90 4.17
C SER A 36 -2.97 14.77 4.70
N ASN A 37 -1.75 14.49 4.28
CA ASN A 37 -0.54 15.24 4.62
C ASN A 37 0.56 14.94 3.60
N ASN A 38 1.40 15.94 3.27
CA ASN A 38 2.55 15.76 2.38
C ASN A 38 3.70 14.98 3.04
N GLN A 39 3.67 14.81 4.38
CA GLN A 39 4.60 13.93 5.08
C GLN A 39 4.09 12.49 5.01
N VAL A 40 4.53 11.76 4.00
CA VAL A 40 4.28 10.35 3.81
C VAL A 40 5.38 9.56 4.53
N LEU A 41 4.99 8.66 5.43
CA LEU A 41 5.89 7.85 6.26
C LEU A 41 6.07 6.45 5.67
N ASP A 42 5.04 5.93 4.99
CA ASP A 42 5.08 4.64 4.32
C ASP A 42 4.14 4.61 3.13
N ILE A 43 4.47 3.78 2.13
CA ILE A 43 3.66 3.55 0.93
C ILE A 43 3.56 2.04 0.72
N PHE A 44 2.34 1.54 0.62
CA PHE A 44 2.07 0.12 0.48
C PHE A 44 1.08 -0.13 -0.67
N LYS A 45 1.32 -1.16 -1.48
CA LYS A 45 0.35 -1.65 -2.47
C LYS A 45 -0.20 -2.98 -1.98
N ASP A 46 -1.52 -3.03 -1.74
CA ASP A 46 -2.17 -4.25 -1.30
C ASP A 46 -2.41 -5.27 -2.43
N SER A 47 -2.87 -6.45 -2.05
CA SER A 47 -3.17 -7.54 -2.99
C SER A 47 -4.39 -7.25 -3.87
N GLU A 48 -5.25 -6.33 -3.50
CA GLU A 48 -6.41 -5.86 -4.29
C GLU A 48 -6.02 -4.80 -5.33
N GLY A 49 -4.78 -4.25 -5.22
CA GLY A 49 -4.23 -3.28 -6.17
C GLY A 49 -4.33 -1.82 -5.74
N PHE A 50 -4.90 -1.54 -4.56
CA PHE A 50 -4.94 -0.19 -4.00
C PHE A 50 -3.56 0.25 -3.52
N MET A 51 -3.27 1.55 -3.69
CA MET A 51 -2.10 2.19 -3.11
C MET A 51 -2.47 2.86 -1.79
N TRP A 52 -1.78 2.52 -0.74
CA TRP A 52 -1.98 3.07 0.59
C TRP A 52 -0.84 4.01 0.97
N PHE A 53 -1.18 5.14 1.57
CA PHE A 53 -0.23 6.15 2.03
C PHE A 53 -0.42 6.39 3.51
N ALA A 54 0.56 5.97 4.30
CA ALA A 54 0.67 6.30 5.72
C ALA A 54 1.20 7.71 5.86
N THR A 55 0.45 8.59 6.51
CA THR A 55 0.88 9.98 6.70
C THR A 55 0.86 10.40 8.16
N ALA A 56 1.40 11.59 8.44
CA ALA A 56 1.33 12.20 9.77
C ALA A 56 -0.08 12.65 10.19
N SER A 57 -1.09 12.61 9.29
CA SER A 57 -2.43 13.15 9.54
C SER A 57 -3.57 12.26 9.05
N GLY A 58 -3.33 10.98 8.87
CA GLY A 58 -4.30 9.97 8.45
C GLY A 58 -3.73 8.95 7.50
N LEU A 59 -4.55 7.94 7.21
CA LEU A 59 -4.29 6.89 6.25
C LEU A 59 -5.08 7.19 4.98
N ASN A 60 -4.42 7.11 3.84
CA ASN A 60 -5.05 7.34 2.55
C ASN A 60 -5.01 6.06 1.71
N ARG A 61 -6.14 5.73 1.04
CA ARG A 61 -6.24 4.69 0.01
C ARG A 61 -6.49 5.34 -1.34
N TYR A 62 -5.72 4.95 -2.34
CA TYR A 62 -5.83 5.44 -3.72
C TYR A 62 -6.14 4.29 -4.67
N ASP A 63 -7.20 4.42 -5.44
CA ASP A 63 -7.67 3.44 -6.42
C ASP A 63 -7.16 3.66 -7.85
N GLY A 64 -6.28 4.65 -8.04
CA GLY A 64 -5.80 5.12 -9.35
C GLY A 64 -6.50 6.41 -9.82
N CYS A 65 -7.68 6.73 -9.29
CA CYS A 65 -8.49 7.90 -9.64
C CYS A 65 -8.80 8.78 -8.43
N GLN A 66 -9.27 8.17 -7.35
CA GLN A 66 -9.76 8.86 -6.15
C GLN A 66 -8.95 8.50 -4.91
N MET A 67 -8.88 9.46 -3.99
CA MET A 67 -8.25 9.31 -2.69
C MET A 67 -9.32 9.19 -1.62
N THR A 68 -9.36 8.06 -0.89
CA THR A 68 -10.19 7.86 0.29
C THR A 68 -9.35 8.11 1.52
N LEU A 69 -9.84 8.96 2.43
CA LEU A 69 -9.15 9.34 3.66
C LEU A 69 -9.79 8.68 4.87
N PHE A 70 -8.96 7.98 5.65
CA PHE A 70 -9.33 7.41 6.95
C PHE A 70 -8.65 8.19 8.08
N ARG A 71 -9.44 8.52 9.12
CA ARG A 71 -8.98 9.25 10.30
C ARG A 71 -9.49 8.63 11.59
N SER A 72 -8.86 9.01 12.67
CA SER A 72 -9.31 8.71 14.01
C SER A 72 -10.48 9.61 14.40
N TYR A 73 -11.54 9.01 14.92
CA TYR A 73 -12.69 9.69 15.52
C TYR A 73 -12.95 9.13 16.90
N ASN A 74 -12.91 9.97 17.93
CA ASN A 74 -13.06 9.53 19.32
C ASN A 74 -14.41 8.86 19.61
N ALA A 75 -15.46 9.26 18.91
CA ALA A 75 -16.80 8.71 19.07
C ALA A 75 -17.05 7.43 18.26
N ASP A 76 -16.13 7.05 17.37
CA ASP A 76 -16.26 5.89 16.49
C ASP A 76 -15.17 4.86 16.79
N PRO A 77 -15.49 3.75 17.52
CA PRO A 77 -14.52 2.71 17.83
C PRO A 77 -14.05 1.92 16.59
N ALA A 78 -14.76 2.01 15.46
CA ALA A 78 -14.42 1.38 14.21
C ALA A 78 -13.49 2.24 13.32
N SER A 79 -13.18 3.48 13.76
CA SER A 79 -12.22 4.34 13.10
C SER A 79 -10.77 4.02 13.50
N LEU A 80 -9.77 4.65 12.89
CA LEU A 80 -8.36 4.55 13.29
C LEU A 80 -8.16 4.94 14.76
N PRO A 81 -7.24 4.28 15.50
CA PRO A 81 -6.94 4.65 16.90
C PRO A 81 -6.18 5.98 16.99
N ASP A 82 -5.42 6.35 15.97
CA ASP A 82 -4.65 7.59 15.88
C ASP A 82 -4.48 8.01 14.41
N ASN A 83 -4.23 9.32 14.18
CA ASN A 83 -3.99 9.86 12.85
C ASN A 83 -2.52 9.76 12.40
N TYR A 84 -1.58 9.56 13.31
CA TYR A 84 -0.17 9.41 12.99
C TYR A 84 0.12 7.97 12.57
N ILE A 85 0.22 7.72 11.26
CA ILE A 85 0.39 6.38 10.69
C ILE A 85 1.86 6.17 10.36
N LYS A 86 2.47 5.12 10.94
CA LYS A 86 3.90 4.83 10.81
C LYS A 86 4.22 3.84 9.70
N SER A 87 3.44 2.75 9.61
CA SER A 87 3.65 1.71 8.60
C SER A 87 2.39 0.93 8.29
N ILE A 88 2.40 0.25 7.14
CA ILE A 88 1.31 -0.57 6.61
C ILE A 88 1.90 -1.89 6.15
N GLN A 89 1.29 -3.01 6.53
CA GLN A 89 1.68 -4.34 6.09
C GLN A 89 0.42 -5.17 5.83
N GLU A 90 0.52 -6.17 4.96
CA GLU A 90 -0.59 -7.06 4.64
C GLU A 90 -0.24 -8.50 5.03
N ASP A 91 -1.13 -9.15 5.79
CA ASP A 91 -0.97 -10.53 6.19
C ASP A 91 -1.37 -11.52 5.07
N TYR A 92 -1.23 -12.83 5.36
CA TYR A 92 -1.56 -13.90 4.40
C TYR A 92 -3.06 -14.03 4.10
N LYS A 93 -3.92 -13.42 4.92
CA LYS A 93 -5.38 -13.37 4.72
C LYS A 93 -5.83 -12.12 3.97
N GLY A 94 -4.92 -11.19 3.65
CA GLY A 94 -5.22 -9.90 3.03
C GLY A 94 -5.64 -8.80 4.01
N ASN A 95 -5.54 -9.04 5.34
CA ASN A 95 -5.81 -7.98 6.30
C ASN A 95 -4.64 -6.99 6.34
N LEU A 96 -4.94 -5.69 6.39
CA LEU A 96 -3.92 -4.67 6.53
C LEU A 96 -3.66 -4.35 8.00
N TRP A 97 -2.42 -4.50 8.39
CA TRP A 97 -1.90 -4.16 9.71
C TRP A 97 -1.34 -2.74 9.68
N ILE A 98 -1.98 -1.85 10.41
CA ILE A 98 -1.67 -0.43 10.42
C ILE A 98 -1.01 -0.09 11.76
N LEU A 99 0.27 0.26 11.74
CA LEU A 99 0.96 0.77 12.93
C LEU A 99 0.73 2.28 13.04
N THR A 100 0.14 2.68 14.14
CA THR A 100 -0.15 4.09 14.46
C THR A 100 0.78 4.64 15.56
N GLY A 101 0.58 5.86 15.97
CA GLY A 101 1.27 6.47 17.11
C GLY A 101 1.02 5.77 18.43
N VAL A 102 -0.16 5.18 18.62
CA VAL A 102 -0.61 4.56 19.88
C VAL A 102 -0.70 3.02 19.82
N GLY A 103 -0.44 2.39 18.69
CA GLY A 103 -0.47 0.93 18.52
C GLY A 103 -0.99 0.49 17.18
N TYR A 104 -1.28 -0.81 17.07
CA TYR A 104 -1.78 -1.42 15.84
C TYR A 104 -3.30 -1.33 15.72
N ALA A 105 -3.76 -1.29 14.47
CA ALA A 105 -5.14 -1.58 14.09
C ALA A 105 -5.12 -2.51 12.87
N ILE A 106 -6.17 -3.34 12.74
CA ILE A 106 -6.34 -4.22 11.58
C ILE A 106 -7.51 -3.68 10.76
N TYR A 107 -7.25 -3.34 9.50
CA TYR A 107 -8.28 -2.87 8.57
C TYR A 107 -9.01 -4.06 7.97
N ASN A 108 -10.34 -3.98 7.96
CA ASN A 108 -11.23 -4.90 7.27
C ASN A 108 -11.74 -4.23 5.99
N SER A 109 -11.43 -4.82 4.82
CA SER A 109 -11.79 -4.24 3.52
C SER A 109 -13.28 -4.35 3.21
N GLU A 110 -13.99 -5.35 3.74
CA GLU A 110 -15.42 -5.55 3.48
C GLU A 110 -16.30 -4.51 4.17
N SER A 111 -15.95 -4.15 5.43
CA SER A 111 -16.71 -3.17 6.23
C SER A 111 -16.10 -1.77 6.22
N GLU A 112 -14.91 -1.62 5.65
CA GLU A 112 -14.08 -0.39 5.70
C GLU A 112 -13.84 0.14 7.12
N THR A 113 -13.67 -0.78 8.09
CA THR A 113 -13.51 -0.48 9.51
C THR A 113 -12.16 -0.94 10.05
N PHE A 114 -11.78 -0.40 11.21
CA PHE A 114 -10.54 -0.75 11.89
C PHE A 114 -10.84 -1.47 13.19
N ASN A 115 -10.32 -2.69 13.33
CA ASN A 115 -10.30 -3.38 14.60
C ASN A 115 -9.12 -2.88 15.44
N ARG A 116 -9.39 -2.28 16.60
CA ARG A 116 -8.39 -1.80 17.57
C ARG A 116 -8.02 -2.85 18.60
N GLU A 117 -8.84 -3.91 18.74
CA GLU A 117 -8.68 -5.01 19.71
C GLU A 117 -7.71 -6.07 19.18
N VAL A 118 -6.50 -5.64 18.78
CA VAL A 118 -5.47 -6.51 18.20
C VAL A 118 -5.07 -7.61 19.18
N HIS A 119 -5.08 -7.34 20.50
CA HIS A 119 -4.79 -8.34 21.52
C HIS A 119 -5.78 -9.52 21.47
N ALA A 120 -7.08 -9.27 21.29
CA ALA A 120 -8.08 -10.33 21.18
C ALA A 120 -7.80 -11.23 19.97
N TRP A 121 -7.46 -10.64 18.83
CA TRP A 121 -7.07 -11.37 17.63
C TRP A 121 -5.81 -12.22 17.86
N LEU A 122 -4.81 -11.68 18.56
CA LEU A 122 -3.56 -12.41 18.89
C LEU A 122 -3.83 -13.62 19.80
N CYS A 123 -4.70 -13.47 20.78
CA CYS A 123 -5.12 -14.57 21.65
C CYS A 123 -5.80 -15.71 20.87
N GLU A 124 -6.61 -15.38 19.84
CA GLU A 124 -7.25 -16.39 18.98
C GLU A 124 -6.24 -17.22 18.18
N VAL A 125 -5.07 -16.63 17.83
CA VAL A 125 -3.98 -17.34 17.13
C VAL A 125 -2.93 -17.90 18.11
N GLY A 126 -3.19 -17.86 19.42
CA GLY A 126 -2.34 -18.47 20.47
C GLY A 126 -1.15 -17.62 20.89
N ILE A 127 -1.18 -16.31 20.67
CA ILE A 127 -0.13 -15.36 21.06
C ILE A 127 -0.61 -14.56 22.27
N ASP A 128 0.04 -14.75 23.40
CA ASP A 128 -0.21 -13.96 24.62
C ASP A 128 0.60 -12.65 24.59
N GLY A 129 -0.09 -11.55 24.87
CA GLY A 129 0.52 -10.21 24.96
C GLY A 129 0.23 -9.31 23.75
N THR A 130 0.69 -8.07 23.86
CA THR A 130 0.66 -7.08 22.79
C THR A 130 2.07 -6.91 22.24
N PRO A 131 2.36 -7.30 21.00
CA PRO A 131 3.69 -7.16 20.43
C PRO A 131 4.05 -5.67 20.28
N ALA A 132 5.27 -5.34 20.58
CA ALA A 132 5.81 -4.00 20.33
C ALA A 132 6.02 -3.76 18.83
N LEU A 133 6.28 -4.83 18.06
CA LEU A 133 6.46 -4.79 16.62
C LEU A 133 5.88 -6.05 15.97
N VAL A 134 5.14 -5.86 14.91
CA VAL A 134 4.71 -6.91 13.97
C VAL A 134 5.48 -6.71 12.68
N TYR A 135 6.12 -7.75 12.18
CA TYR A 135 6.78 -7.76 10.89
C TYR A 135 6.19 -8.89 10.03
N ILE A 136 5.83 -8.58 8.81
CA ILE A 136 5.28 -9.52 7.83
C ILE A 136 6.27 -9.61 6.68
N ASP A 137 6.85 -10.80 6.47
CA ASP A 137 7.85 -11.02 5.44
C ASP A 137 7.23 -11.19 4.04
N HIS A 138 8.07 -11.30 3.00
CA HIS A 138 7.63 -11.45 1.61
C HIS A 138 6.84 -12.75 1.34
N ASN A 139 6.96 -13.76 2.21
CA ASN A 139 6.19 -15.01 2.17
C ASN A 139 4.90 -14.90 3.00
N LYS A 140 4.58 -13.70 3.51
CA LYS A 140 3.43 -13.43 4.39
C LYS A 140 3.50 -14.15 5.75
N ASN A 141 4.68 -14.58 6.21
CA ASN A 141 4.87 -15.04 7.58
C ASN A 141 4.89 -13.83 8.52
N MET A 142 4.23 -14.00 9.67
CA MET A 142 4.14 -12.95 10.69
C MET A 142 5.13 -13.22 11.82
N TRP A 143 5.88 -12.20 12.17
CA TRP A 143 6.86 -12.21 13.26
C TRP A 143 6.45 -11.18 14.30
N PHE A 144 6.43 -11.58 15.55
CA PHE A 144 6.01 -10.76 16.68
C PHE A 144 7.17 -10.56 17.65
N TYR A 145 7.41 -9.31 18.07
CA TYR A 145 8.47 -8.92 18.97
C TYR A 145 7.94 -8.15 20.18
#